data_c481db75beaa411bbd933a736f6649f5
#
_entry.id   c481db75beaa411bbd933a736f6649f5
#
_cell.length_a   1.000
_cell.length_b   1.000
_cell.length_c   1.000
_cell.angle_alpha   90.00
_cell.angle_beta   90.00
_cell.angle_gamma   90.00
#
_symmetry.space_group_name_H-M   'P 1'
#
loop_
_entity.id
_entity.type
_entity.pdbx_description
1 polymer ?
#
loop_
_entity_poly.entity_id
_entity_poly.type
_entity_poly.pdbx_seq_one_letter_code
_entity_poly.pdbx_strand_id
1 'polypeptide(L)'
;MKTPKTRKAGLLLMMALALFMSCTPKKETPVYPTMIAHRGCWLKGLVPENSVEAVRMAKRFGYTGIECDVHYTKDSVMVILHDKTLNRTARRASDYSKLEQPVKLSDLTFEELRRDYVLESSDPALRTPIPTLEELLSACKEHGILPMLHSSLPESYRVAQQMFGDEWVCFHGSDSLHKLVRTFSNCIALLDPGADKSAENAIERLNRIGGRAGVSTMKRGLLTQPYCQTLREAGFEVQASIFPCPHEAQATRNGVSIQLSDFSLMPNNKFQPWETWEAENTALLPLDKIEKKWSESIDYGGLTLELDFKGTIEVKLNNENTYTLTQEEYGHDCIGLRFHHSVPSFQIEAKDSTVLKYIKSKVYKF
;
A
#
# COMPACT_ATOMS: atom_id res chain seq x y z
N MET A 1 55.47 -30.40 52.18
CA MET A 1 54.44 -30.68 51.09
C MET A 1 53.39 -29.61 51.15
N LYS A 2 53.39 -28.64 50.23
CA LYS A 2 52.34 -27.61 50.13
C LYS A 2 51.61 -27.79 48.79
N THR A 3 50.35 -28.10 48.86
CA THR A 3 49.43 -28.28 47.69
C THR A 3 48.94 -26.93 47.12
N PRO A 4 48.83 -26.75 45.84
CA PRO A 4 48.43 -25.45 45.23
C PRO A 4 46.92 -25.30 45.21
N LYS A 5 46.39 -24.24 45.84
CA LYS A 5 44.97 -23.85 45.91
C LYS A 5 44.58 -22.70 44.93
N THR A 6 45.29 -22.49 43.84
CA THR A 6 45.10 -21.27 42.99
C THR A 6 44.54 -21.50 41.59
N ARG A 7 44.11 -22.71 41.19
CA ARG A 7 43.61 -22.96 39.83
C ARG A 7 42.08 -22.95 39.66
N LYS A 8 41.30 -23.00 40.76
CA LYS A 8 39.81 -23.02 40.64
C LYS A 8 39.17 -21.65 40.60
N ALA A 9 39.79 -20.58 41.10
CA ALA A 9 39.20 -19.24 41.08
C ALA A 9 39.30 -18.57 39.71
N GLY A 10 40.32 -18.87 38.90
CA GLY A 10 40.47 -18.28 37.55
C GLY A 10 39.49 -18.85 36.52
N LEU A 11 39.10 -20.11 36.68
CA LEU A 11 38.18 -20.75 35.74
C LEU A 11 36.71 -20.30 35.94
N LEU A 12 36.29 -19.99 37.16
CA LEU A 12 34.98 -19.43 37.47
C LEU A 12 34.84 -18.00 36.99
N LEU A 13 35.91 -17.19 37.05
CA LEU A 13 35.90 -15.81 36.59
C LEU A 13 35.85 -15.72 35.06
N MET A 14 36.50 -16.62 34.32
CA MET A 14 36.38 -16.70 32.85
C MET A 14 35.03 -17.20 32.38
N MET A 15 34.36 -18.11 33.07
CA MET A 15 33.01 -18.54 32.75
C MET A 15 31.95 -17.46 33.04
N ALA A 16 32.16 -16.63 34.09
CA ALA A 16 31.28 -15.49 34.37
C ALA A 16 31.44 -14.37 33.33
N LEU A 17 32.66 -14.09 32.83
CA LEU A 17 32.88 -13.12 31.75
C LEU A 17 32.33 -13.61 30.40
N ALA A 18 32.34 -14.91 30.12
CA ALA A 18 31.79 -15.48 28.89
C ALA A 18 30.23 -15.42 28.85
N LEU A 19 29.56 -15.41 30.00
CA LEU A 19 28.11 -15.27 30.12
C LEU A 19 27.61 -13.83 29.94
N PHE A 20 28.49 -12.81 30.13
CA PHE A 20 28.14 -11.41 29.90
C PHE A 20 28.41 -10.91 28.47
N MET A 21 29.08 -11.68 27.61
CA MET A 21 29.40 -11.28 26.23
C MET A 21 28.35 -11.75 25.18
N SER A 22 27.22 -12.34 25.60
CA SER A 22 26.21 -12.89 24.67
C SER A 22 24.89 -12.14 24.61
N CYS A 23 24.82 -10.91 25.14
CA CYS A 23 23.68 -10.03 24.96
C CYS A 23 24.08 -8.75 24.24
N THR A 24 24.61 -8.85 23.02
CA THR A 24 24.37 -7.76 22.07
C THR A 24 22.88 -7.83 21.71
N PRO A 25 22.10 -6.77 21.98
CA PRO A 25 20.74 -6.76 21.47
C PRO A 25 20.86 -6.97 19.96
N LYS A 26 20.24 -8.04 19.44
CA LYS A 26 20.02 -8.16 18.00
C LYS A 26 19.36 -6.85 17.60
N LYS A 27 20.04 -6.05 16.79
CA LYS A 27 19.46 -4.88 16.16
C LYS A 27 18.31 -5.44 15.33
N GLU A 28 17.08 -5.38 15.89
CA GLU A 28 15.89 -5.81 15.18
C GLU A 28 15.86 -5.00 13.90
N THR A 29 15.91 -5.69 12.78
CA THR A 29 15.72 -5.04 11.48
C THR A 29 14.33 -4.42 11.54
N PRO A 30 14.18 -3.11 11.32
CA PRO A 30 12.88 -2.48 11.40
C PRO A 30 11.93 -3.19 10.43
N VAL A 31 10.86 -3.77 10.94
CA VAL A 31 9.82 -4.36 10.08
C VAL A 31 8.99 -3.20 9.56
N TYR A 32 9.10 -2.94 8.26
CA TYR A 32 8.33 -1.90 7.61
C TYR A 32 6.89 -2.38 7.37
N PRO A 33 5.88 -1.51 7.55
CA PRO A 33 4.51 -1.91 7.30
C PRO A 33 4.27 -2.15 5.79
N THR A 34 3.45 -3.14 5.49
CA THR A 34 2.88 -3.33 4.17
C THR A 34 1.99 -2.13 3.84
N MET A 35 2.26 -1.43 2.74
CA MET A 35 1.50 -0.26 2.32
C MET A 35 0.39 -0.68 1.37
N ILE A 36 -0.86 -0.50 1.77
CA ILE A 36 -2.06 -0.79 0.97
C ILE A 36 -2.75 0.52 0.60
N ALA A 37 -2.99 0.73 -0.69
CA ALA A 37 -3.74 1.89 -1.18
C ALA A 37 -5.24 1.63 -1.03
N HIS A 38 -5.95 2.47 -0.25
CA HIS A 38 -7.40 2.40 -0.05
C HIS A 38 -8.13 2.72 -1.35
N ARG A 39 -8.93 1.78 -1.85
CA ARG A 39 -9.59 1.82 -3.18
C ARG A 39 -8.60 2.00 -4.34
N GLY A 40 -7.37 1.50 -4.19
CA GLY A 40 -6.26 1.75 -5.10
C GLY A 40 -5.66 3.15 -4.95
N CYS A 41 -4.66 3.48 -5.76
CA CYS A 41 -4.03 4.80 -5.74
C CYS A 41 -4.78 5.77 -6.66
N TRP A 42 -5.89 6.30 -6.21
CA TRP A 42 -6.87 7.06 -7.00
C TRP A 42 -6.59 8.57 -7.13
N LEU A 43 -5.53 9.10 -6.53
CA LEU A 43 -4.99 10.43 -6.76
C LEU A 43 -6.03 11.58 -6.70
N LYS A 44 -7.01 11.48 -5.79
CA LYS A 44 -8.06 12.49 -5.56
C LYS A 44 -8.80 12.95 -6.81
N GLY A 45 -9.20 12.00 -7.64
CA GLY A 45 -10.05 12.24 -8.80
C GLY A 45 -9.32 12.44 -10.13
N LEU A 46 -7.99 12.40 -10.14
CA LEU A 46 -7.23 12.26 -11.38
C LEU A 46 -7.37 10.82 -11.91
N VAL A 47 -7.16 9.84 -11.04
CA VAL A 47 -7.38 8.42 -11.33
C VAL A 47 -8.65 7.98 -10.61
N PRO A 48 -9.58 7.26 -11.23
CA PRO A 48 -10.76 6.77 -10.57
C PRO A 48 -10.44 5.81 -9.42
N GLU A 49 -11.09 5.98 -8.26
CA GLU A 49 -11.03 4.97 -7.19
C GLU A 49 -11.62 3.63 -7.67
N ASN A 50 -11.17 2.52 -7.08
CA ASN A 50 -11.69 1.19 -7.42
C ASN A 50 -11.60 0.85 -8.93
N SER A 51 -10.53 1.29 -9.60
CA SER A 51 -10.28 1.08 -11.02
C SER A 51 -9.01 0.27 -11.28
N VAL A 52 -8.92 -0.34 -12.46
CA VAL A 52 -7.68 -1.00 -12.93
C VAL A 52 -6.52 0.00 -12.99
N GLU A 53 -6.80 1.23 -13.39
CA GLU A 53 -5.80 2.30 -13.43
C GLU A 53 -5.26 2.64 -12.02
N ALA A 54 -6.13 2.60 -10.99
CA ALA A 54 -5.71 2.82 -9.62
C ALA A 54 -4.78 1.70 -9.09
N VAL A 55 -4.88 0.48 -9.61
CA VAL A 55 -3.91 -0.61 -9.34
C VAL A 55 -2.55 -0.27 -9.95
N ARG A 56 -2.53 0.14 -11.23
CA ARG A 56 -1.30 0.54 -11.93
C ARG A 56 -0.59 1.70 -11.21
N MET A 57 -1.35 2.70 -10.78
CA MET A 57 -0.82 3.82 -10.02
C MET A 57 -0.34 3.42 -8.62
N ALA A 58 -0.98 2.46 -7.97
CA ALA A 58 -0.48 1.95 -6.69
C ALA A 58 0.95 1.40 -6.83
N LYS A 59 1.23 0.64 -7.90
CA LYS A 59 2.59 0.18 -8.19
C LYS A 59 3.56 1.34 -8.40
N ARG A 60 3.17 2.36 -9.16
CA ARG A 60 4.00 3.55 -9.43
C ARG A 60 4.34 4.36 -8.19
N PHE A 61 3.45 4.37 -7.21
CA PHE A 61 3.63 5.10 -5.95
C PHE A 61 4.12 4.24 -4.79
N GLY A 62 4.72 3.07 -5.10
CA GLY A 62 5.40 2.23 -4.11
C GLY A 62 4.47 1.55 -3.11
N TYR A 63 3.19 1.42 -3.42
CA TYR A 63 2.30 0.55 -2.66
C TYR A 63 2.58 -0.91 -2.98
N THR A 64 2.47 -1.75 -1.96
CA THR A 64 2.60 -3.21 -2.10
C THR A 64 1.25 -3.90 -2.30
N GLY A 65 0.16 -3.22 -1.95
CA GLY A 65 -1.20 -3.73 -2.10
C GLY A 65 -2.21 -2.63 -2.40
N ILE A 66 -3.41 -3.06 -2.78
CA ILE A 66 -4.60 -2.23 -2.88
C ILE A 66 -5.75 -2.84 -2.06
N GLU A 67 -6.63 -1.98 -1.56
CA GLU A 67 -7.94 -2.39 -1.07
C GLU A 67 -9.01 -2.09 -2.10
N CYS A 68 -10.03 -2.93 -2.16
CA CYS A 68 -11.15 -2.78 -3.08
C CYS A 68 -12.46 -3.29 -2.50
N ASP A 69 -13.58 -2.67 -2.93
CA ASP A 69 -14.95 -2.95 -2.48
C ASP A 69 -15.72 -3.74 -3.54
N VAL A 70 -16.32 -4.87 -3.16
CA VAL A 70 -17.00 -5.78 -4.10
C VAL A 70 -18.50 -5.78 -3.88
N HIS A 71 -19.25 -5.57 -4.96
CA HIS A 71 -20.72 -5.65 -4.99
C HIS A 71 -21.24 -6.45 -6.19
N TYR A 72 -22.50 -6.89 -6.11
CA TYR A 72 -23.21 -7.49 -7.25
C TYR A 72 -23.99 -6.46 -8.07
N THR A 73 -23.98 -6.66 -9.39
CA THR A 73 -25.00 -6.14 -10.30
C THR A 73 -26.31 -6.91 -10.14
N LYS A 74 -27.37 -6.45 -10.82
CA LYS A 74 -28.68 -7.11 -10.87
C LYS A 74 -28.62 -8.57 -11.35
N ASP A 75 -27.74 -8.86 -12.28
CA ASP A 75 -27.52 -10.18 -12.88
C ASP A 75 -26.35 -10.94 -12.23
N SER A 76 -25.98 -10.56 -10.99
CA SER A 76 -25.02 -11.24 -10.14
C SER A 76 -23.58 -11.27 -10.67
N VAL A 77 -23.17 -10.29 -11.47
CA VAL A 77 -21.76 -10.08 -11.81
C VAL A 77 -21.08 -9.31 -10.67
N MET A 78 -19.94 -9.77 -10.19
CA MET A 78 -19.13 -9.07 -9.17
C MET A 78 -18.36 -7.94 -9.81
N VAL A 79 -18.61 -6.71 -9.34
CA VAL A 79 -17.95 -5.48 -9.80
C VAL A 79 -17.32 -4.72 -8.64
N ILE A 80 -16.38 -3.84 -8.96
CA ILE A 80 -15.64 -3.07 -7.96
C ILE A 80 -16.18 -1.65 -7.90
N LEU A 81 -16.80 -1.33 -6.77
CA LEU A 81 -17.37 -0.02 -6.50
C LEU A 81 -17.60 0.12 -4.99
N HIS A 82 -17.27 1.27 -4.39
CA HIS A 82 -17.48 1.44 -2.95
C HIS A 82 -18.95 1.64 -2.58
N ASP A 83 -19.63 2.55 -3.28
CA ASP A 83 -21.01 2.92 -2.96
C ASP A 83 -22.01 1.97 -3.64
N LYS A 84 -23.14 1.73 -3.02
CA LYS A 84 -24.25 0.99 -3.63
C LYS A 84 -24.96 1.78 -4.76
N THR A 85 -24.58 3.05 -4.95
CA THR A 85 -25.07 3.92 -6.01
C THR A 85 -23.90 4.50 -6.82
N LEU A 86 -24.12 4.76 -8.10
CA LEU A 86 -23.09 5.23 -9.02
C LEU A 86 -22.79 6.74 -8.90
N ASN A 87 -23.65 7.51 -8.24
CA ASN A 87 -23.73 8.98 -8.35
C ASN A 87 -22.44 9.72 -7.97
N ARG A 88 -21.68 9.22 -6.98
CA ARG A 88 -20.47 9.86 -6.52
C ARG A 88 -19.29 9.67 -7.48
N THR A 89 -19.14 8.46 -8.01
CA THR A 89 -17.92 8.02 -8.70
C THR A 89 -18.09 7.75 -10.18
N ALA A 90 -19.32 7.82 -10.72
CA ALA A 90 -19.56 7.55 -12.13
C ALA A 90 -20.26 8.72 -12.85
N ARG A 91 -20.17 8.70 -14.17
CA ARG A 91 -20.79 9.63 -15.11
C ARG A 91 -21.48 8.84 -16.22
N ARG A 92 -22.42 9.48 -16.94
CA ARG A 92 -22.96 8.88 -18.16
C ARG A 92 -21.87 8.69 -19.20
N ALA A 93 -21.83 7.54 -19.84
CA ALA A 93 -20.84 7.28 -20.89
C ALA A 93 -21.06 8.13 -22.13
N SER A 94 -22.31 8.49 -22.43
CA SER A 94 -22.68 9.19 -23.68
C SER A 94 -22.19 10.64 -23.75
N ASP A 95 -22.27 11.39 -22.64
CA ASP A 95 -22.01 12.84 -22.60
C ASP A 95 -21.21 13.28 -21.38
N TYR A 96 -20.79 12.34 -20.56
CA TYR A 96 -20.07 12.57 -19.31
C TYR A 96 -20.83 13.43 -18.27
N SER A 97 -22.14 13.54 -18.38
CA SER A 97 -22.96 14.27 -17.43
C SER A 97 -23.04 13.56 -16.06
N LYS A 98 -23.26 14.35 -15.02
CA LYS A 98 -23.53 13.86 -13.67
C LYS A 98 -24.87 13.15 -13.60
N LEU A 99 -24.96 12.19 -12.67
CA LEU A 99 -26.20 11.46 -12.38
C LEU A 99 -26.99 12.26 -11.35
N GLU A 100 -28.06 12.92 -11.76
CA GLU A 100 -28.88 13.76 -10.87
C GLU A 100 -29.74 12.93 -9.92
N GLN A 101 -30.28 11.80 -10.39
CA GLN A 101 -31.08 10.88 -9.58
C GLN A 101 -30.23 9.71 -9.12
N PRO A 102 -30.48 9.14 -7.91
CA PRO A 102 -29.78 7.96 -7.44
C PRO A 102 -29.90 6.77 -8.40
N VAL A 103 -28.80 6.27 -8.90
CA VAL A 103 -28.68 5.07 -9.73
C VAL A 103 -28.09 3.95 -8.89
N LYS A 104 -28.91 2.97 -8.53
CA LYS A 104 -28.46 1.83 -7.72
C LYS A 104 -27.79 0.79 -8.59
N LEU A 105 -26.63 0.31 -8.15
CA LEU A 105 -25.91 -0.76 -8.83
C LEU A 105 -26.75 -2.04 -8.96
N SER A 106 -27.51 -2.39 -7.93
CA SER A 106 -28.37 -3.58 -7.91
C SER A 106 -29.54 -3.55 -8.91
N ASP A 107 -29.83 -2.39 -9.50
CA ASP A 107 -30.92 -2.24 -10.47
C ASP A 107 -30.43 -2.40 -11.92
N LEU A 108 -29.09 -2.46 -12.13
CA LEU A 108 -28.45 -2.54 -13.44
C LEU A 108 -27.87 -3.93 -13.69
N THR A 109 -28.08 -4.45 -14.90
CA THR A 109 -27.27 -5.56 -15.40
C THR A 109 -25.83 -5.11 -15.69
N PHE A 110 -24.90 -6.04 -15.77
CA PHE A 110 -23.52 -5.71 -16.11
C PHE A 110 -23.39 -5.08 -17.50
N GLU A 111 -24.20 -5.53 -18.46
CA GLU A 111 -24.24 -4.95 -19.80
C GLU A 111 -24.70 -3.48 -19.77
N GLU A 112 -25.78 -3.17 -19.05
CA GLU A 112 -26.27 -1.79 -18.88
C GLU A 112 -25.21 -0.92 -18.17
N LEU A 113 -24.57 -1.47 -17.11
CA LEU A 113 -23.51 -0.77 -16.37
C LEU A 113 -22.35 -0.37 -17.29
N ARG A 114 -21.87 -1.28 -18.12
CA ARG A 114 -20.72 -1.07 -19.01
C ARG A 114 -21.04 -0.19 -20.21
N ARG A 115 -22.27 -0.23 -20.70
CA ARG A 115 -22.72 0.59 -21.83
C ARG A 115 -22.97 2.04 -21.43
N ASP A 116 -23.59 2.26 -20.26
CA ASP A 116 -24.21 3.55 -19.94
C ASP A 116 -23.38 4.39 -18.96
N TYR A 117 -22.35 3.81 -18.28
CA TYR A 117 -21.60 4.49 -17.23
C TYR A 117 -20.08 4.28 -17.34
N VAL A 118 -19.36 5.32 -16.96
CA VAL A 118 -17.89 5.32 -16.81
C VAL A 118 -17.50 5.92 -15.47
N LEU A 119 -16.36 5.52 -14.93
CA LEU A 119 -15.79 6.12 -13.72
C LEU A 119 -15.35 7.56 -13.98
N GLU A 120 -15.56 8.41 -12.97
CA GLU A 120 -15.16 9.81 -13.04
C GLU A 120 -13.66 9.98 -12.97
N SER A 121 -13.12 10.75 -13.93
CA SER A 121 -11.75 11.25 -13.91
C SER A 121 -11.71 12.68 -14.44
N SER A 122 -10.87 13.52 -13.84
CA SER A 122 -10.57 14.85 -14.38
C SER A 122 -9.76 14.79 -15.68
N ASP A 123 -9.04 13.67 -15.91
CA ASP A 123 -8.35 13.40 -17.17
C ASP A 123 -9.22 12.51 -18.07
N PRO A 124 -9.62 12.99 -19.26
CA PRO A 124 -10.40 12.18 -20.21
C PRO A 124 -9.74 10.84 -20.58
N ALA A 125 -8.42 10.78 -20.64
CA ALA A 125 -7.66 9.56 -20.99
C ALA A 125 -7.77 8.47 -19.91
N LEU A 126 -8.12 8.84 -18.67
CA LEU A 126 -8.24 7.94 -17.53
C LEU A 126 -9.69 7.57 -17.18
N ARG A 127 -10.64 7.99 -18.01
CA ARG A 127 -12.06 7.60 -17.86
C ARG A 127 -12.24 6.16 -18.28
N THR A 128 -12.41 5.27 -17.32
CA THR A 128 -12.48 3.82 -17.53
C THR A 128 -13.82 3.26 -17.09
N PRO A 129 -14.25 2.12 -17.63
CA PRO A 129 -15.45 1.43 -17.14
C PRO A 129 -15.27 0.98 -15.68
N ILE A 130 -16.38 0.74 -14.97
CA ILE A 130 -16.36 0.08 -13.66
C ILE A 130 -15.89 -1.37 -13.88
N PRO A 131 -14.78 -1.82 -13.26
CA PRO A 131 -14.23 -3.14 -13.53
C PRO A 131 -15.01 -4.25 -12.83
N THR A 132 -14.94 -5.47 -13.38
CA THR A 132 -15.29 -6.68 -12.64
C THR A 132 -14.22 -6.98 -11.59
N LEU A 133 -14.55 -7.87 -10.63
CA LEU A 133 -13.59 -8.39 -9.67
C LEU A 133 -12.41 -9.05 -10.38
N GLU A 134 -12.68 -9.90 -11.38
CA GLU A 134 -11.66 -10.62 -12.13
C GLU A 134 -10.73 -9.68 -12.92
N GLU A 135 -11.27 -8.61 -13.52
CA GLU A 135 -10.46 -7.58 -14.22
C GLU A 135 -9.51 -6.89 -13.25
N LEU A 136 -9.99 -6.48 -12.07
CA LEU A 136 -9.14 -5.83 -11.06
C LEU A 136 -8.08 -6.78 -10.50
N LEU A 137 -8.47 -8.01 -10.15
CA LEU A 137 -7.54 -9.01 -9.63
C LEU A 137 -6.49 -9.42 -10.67
N SER A 138 -6.85 -9.46 -11.96
CA SER A 138 -5.90 -9.71 -13.04
C SER A 138 -4.85 -8.59 -13.12
N ALA A 139 -5.27 -7.34 -13.00
CA ALA A 139 -4.34 -6.20 -12.92
C ALA A 139 -3.45 -6.27 -11.68
N CYS A 140 -3.99 -6.66 -10.52
CA CYS A 140 -3.18 -6.88 -9.31
C CYS A 140 -2.09 -7.92 -9.55
N LYS A 141 -2.42 -9.03 -10.20
CA LYS A 141 -1.48 -10.11 -10.53
C LYS A 141 -0.41 -9.65 -11.52
N GLU A 142 -0.80 -8.94 -12.57
CA GLU A 142 0.11 -8.40 -13.59
C GLU A 142 1.16 -7.46 -12.98
N HIS A 143 0.73 -6.60 -12.06
CA HIS A 143 1.61 -5.61 -11.44
C HIS A 143 2.27 -6.07 -10.13
N GLY A 144 2.04 -7.30 -9.69
CA GLY A 144 2.56 -7.84 -8.42
C GLY A 144 2.06 -7.06 -7.20
N ILE A 145 0.78 -6.68 -7.20
CA ILE A 145 0.09 -5.96 -6.13
C ILE A 145 -0.77 -6.93 -5.32
N LEU A 146 -0.63 -6.89 -4.00
CA LEU A 146 -1.43 -7.68 -3.07
C LEU A 146 -2.89 -7.17 -3.03
N PRO A 147 -3.90 -7.98 -3.36
CA PRO A 147 -5.29 -7.55 -3.22
C PRO A 147 -5.79 -7.71 -1.78
N MET A 148 -6.45 -6.68 -1.26
CA MET A 148 -7.22 -6.70 -0.03
C MET A 148 -8.69 -6.48 -0.38
N LEU A 149 -9.53 -7.47 -0.12
CA LEU A 149 -10.95 -7.41 -0.44
C LEU A 149 -11.78 -7.01 0.76
N HIS A 150 -12.56 -5.94 0.61
CA HIS A 150 -13.64 -5.55 1.51
C HIS A 150 -14.97 -6.00 0.88
N SER A 151 -15.53 -7.09 1.37
CA SER A 151 -16.70 -7.69 0.77
C SER A 151 -17.54 -8.46 1.80
N SER A 152 -18.86 -8.45 1.61
CA SER A 152 -19.78 -9.35 2.33
C SER A 152 -20.14 -10.60 1.50
N LEU A 153 -19.55 -10.77 0.31
CA LEU A 153 -19.84 -11.83 -0.65
C LEU A 153 -18.80 -12.95 -0.52
N PRO A 154 -19.14 -14.14 0.00
CA PRO A 154 -18.19 -15.26 0.13
C PRO A 154 -17.56 -15.69 -1.19
N GLU A 155 -18.29 -15.54 -2.29
CA GLU A 155 -17.85 -15.91 -3.64
C GLU A 155 -16.64 -15.05 -4.08
N SER A 156 -16.60 -13.78 -3.72
CA SER A 156 -15.47 -12.90 -4.05
C SER A 156 -14.14 -13.40 -3.47
N TYR A 157 -14.19 -13.94 -2.24
CA TYR A 157 -13.02 -14.52 -1.58
C TYR A 157 -12.56 -15.83 -2.21
N ARG A 158 -13.50 -16.61 -2.79
CA ARG A 158 -13.13 -17.84 -3.54
C ARG A 158 -12.42 -17.49 -4.84
N VAL A 159 -12.84 -16.43 -5.53
CA VAL A 159 -12.14 -15.92 -6.72
C VAL A 159 -10.71 -15.47 -6.34
N ALA A 160 -10.56 -14.68 -5.27
CA ALA A 160 -9.24 -14.28 -4.78
C ALA A 160 -8.35 -15.50 -4.44
N GLN A 161 -8.90 -16.49 -3.75
CA GLN A 161 -8.20 -17.72 -3.43
C GLN A 161 -7.72 -18.49 -4.68
N GLN A 162 -8.55 -18.60 -5.70
CA GLN A 162 -8.20 -19.26 -6.96
C GLN A 162 -7.07 -18.55 -7.70
N MET A 163 -7.05 -17.21 -7.66
CA MET A 163 -6.08 -16.41 -8.39
C MET A 163 -4.75 -16.20 -7.65
N PHE A 164 -4.77 -16.15 -6.32
CA PHE A 164 -3.62 -15.74 -5.49
C PHE A 164 -3.17 -16.80 -4.46
N GLY A 165 -3.83 -17.97 -4.37
CA GLY A 165 -3.57 -18.88 -3.26
C GLY A 165 -3.90 -18.18 -1.93
N ASP A 166 -2.98 -18.22 -0.97
CA ASP A 166 -3.16 -17.54 0.32
C ASP A 166 -2.57 -16.10 0.36
N GLU A 167 -2.09 -15.58 -0.78
CA GLU A 167 -1.43 -14.27 -0.87
C GLU A 167 -2.44 -13.15 -1.20
N TRP A 168 -3.39 -12.93 -0.31
CA TRP A 168 -4.39 -11.86 -0.33
C TRP A 168 -4.89 -11.55 1.08
N VAL A 169 -5.68 -10.49 1.22
CA VAL A 169 -6.20 -10.03 2.51
C VAL A 169 -7.73 -10.01 2.47
N CYS A 170 -8.36 -10.65 3.47
CA CYS A 170 -9.78 -10.55 3.76
C CYS A 170 -10.00 -9.47 4.83
N PHE A 171 -10.70 -8.41 4.49
CA PHE A 171 -11.08 -7.36 5.45
C PHE A 171 -12.59 -7.32 5.63
N HIS A 172 -13.07 -7.57 6.85
CA HIS A 172 -14.49 -7.48 7.20
C HIS A 172 -14.69 -7.46 8.72
N GLY A 173 -15.80 -6.88 9.19
CA GLY A 173 -16.15 -6.84 10.61
C GLY A 173 -16.76 -8.13 11.18
N SER A 174 -17.15 -9.10 10.34
CA SER A 174 -17.87 -10.31 10.74
C SER A 174 -16.96 -11.50 11.02
N ASP A 175 -16.97 -12.00 12.27
CA ASP A 175 -16.26 -13.23 12.66
C ASP A 175 -16.75 -14.46 11.90
N SER A 176 -18.05 -14.55 11.61
CA SER A 176 -18.63 -15.67 10.89
C SER A 176 -18.12 -15.75 9.46
N LEU A 177 -17.93 -14.59 8.81
CA LEU A 177 -17.36 -14.53 7.47
C LEU A 177 -15.88 -14.94 7.47
N HIS A 178 -15.09 -14.48 8.44
CA HIS A 178 -13.69 -14.90 8.58
C HIS A 178 -13.58 -16.41 8.83
N LYS A 179 -14.44 -17.00 9.67
CA LYS A 179 -14.49 -18.43 9.89
C LYS A 179 -14.86 -19.20 8.61
N LEU A 180 -15.78 -18.67 7.81
CA LEU A 180 -16.11 -19.26 6.51
C LEU A 180 -14.90 -19.22 5.56
N VAL A 181 -14.19 -18.08 5.47
CA VAL A 181 -12.97 -17.96 4.66
C VAL A 181 -11.92 -18.97 5.10
N ARG A 182 -11.77 -19.22 6.40
CA ARG A 182 -10.84 -20.23 6.94
C ARG A 182 -11.13 -21.65 6.49
N THR A 183 -12.31 -21.98 6.03
CA THR A 183 -12.62 -23.32 5.50
C THR A 183 -11.92 -23.60 4.17
N PHE A 184 -11.42 -22.59 3.46
CA PHE A 184 -10.80 -22.75 2.15
C PHE A 184 -9.54 -21.89 1.91
N SER A 185 -9.15 -20.99 2.82
CA SER A 185 -7.97 -20.12 2.67
C SER A 185 -7.27 -19.84 3.99
N ASN A 186 -5.95 -19.70 3.94
CA ASN A 186 -5.14 -19.15 5.02
C ASN A 186 -4.61 -17.73 4.70
N CYS A 187 -5.37 -16.95 3.94
CA CYS A 187 -5.07 -15.52 3.70
C CYS A 187 -5.00 -14.73 5.03
N ILE A 188 -4.53 -13.49 4.97
CA ILE A 188 -4.57 -12.60 6.15
C ILE A 188 -6.01 -12.16 6.37
N ALA A 189 -6.60 -12.53 7.53
CA ALA A 189 -7.94 -12.09 7.92
C ALA A 189 -7.84 -10.90 8.88
N LEU A 190 -8.27 -9.72 8.44
CA LEU A 190 -8.28 -8.50 9.23
C LEU A 190 -9.69 -8.19 9.75
N LEU A 191 -9.85 -8.14 11.06
CA LEU A 191 -11.13 -7.80 11.70
C LEU A 191 -11.10 -6.43 12.35
N ASP A 192 -12.24 -5.75 12.39
CA ASP A 192 -12.42 -4.57 13.25
C ASP A 192 -12.51 -5.02 14.72
N PRO A 193 -11.67 -4.52 15.62
CA PRO A 193 -11.73 -4.84 17.05
C PRO A 193 -13.03 -4.34 17.73
N GLY A 194 -13.83 -3.51 17.07
CA GLY A 194 -15.11 -3.04 17.58
C GLY A 194 -14.96 -2.05 18.74
N ALA A 195 -15.76 -2.24 19.79
CA ALA A 195 -15.74 -1.42 21.01
C ALA A 195 -14.62 -1.84 21.96
N ASP A 196 -14.07 -3.03 21.80
CA ASP A 196 -13.01 -3.56 22.66
C ASP A 196 -11.70 -2.81 22.42
N LYS A 197 -11.07 -2.42 23.54
CA LYS A 197 -9.81 -1.67 23.53
C LYS A 197 -8.65 -2.47 24.11
N SER A 198 -8.88 -3.72 24.49
CA SER A 198 -7.88 -4.61 25.09
C SER A 198 -7.22 -5.46 24.02
N ALA A 199 -5.90 -5.54 24.04
CA ALA A 199 -5.14 -6.41 23.15
C ALA A 199 -5.42 -7.89 23.45
N GLU A 200 -5.60 -8.24 24.71
CA GLU A 200 -5.89 -9.61 25.18
C GLU A 200 -7.21 -10.12 24.61
N ASN A 201 -8.26 -9.31 24.67
CA ASN A 201 -9.58 -9.66 24.12
C ASN A 201 -9.52 -9.77 22.57
N ALA A 202 -8.78 -8.89 21.91
CA ALA A 202 -8.54 -8.99 20.47
C ALA A 202 -7.82 -10.30 20.13
N ILE A 203 -6.78 -10.67 20.87
CA ILE A 203 -6.04 -11.93 20.73
C ILE A 203 -6.96 -13.15 20.91
N GLU A 204 -7.81 -13.14 21.96
CA GLU A 204 -8.76 -14.23 22.17
C GLU A 204 -9.72 -14.38 20.98
N ARG A 205 -10.23 -13.26 20.44
CA ARG A 205 -11.10 -13.26 19.27
C ARG A 205 -10.38 -13.74 18.01
N LEU A 206 -9.13 -13.31 17.78
CA LEU A 206 -8.29 -13.72 16.65
C LEU A 206 -7.95 -15.21 16.71
N ASN A 207 -7.66 -15.75 17.90
CA ASN A 207 -7.43 -17.19 18.11
C ASN A 207 -8.65 -18.03 17.73
N ARG A 208 -9.88 -17.51 17.94
CA ARG A 208 -11.11 -18.20 17.49
C ARG A 208 -11.32 -18.21 15.98
N ILE A 209 -10.73 -17.25 15.27
CA ILE A 209 -10.70 -17.21 13.80
C ILE A 209 -9.62 -18.15 13.27
N GLY A 210 -8.46 -18.17 13.91
CA GLY A 210 -7.30 -19.01 13.55
C GLY A 210 -6.55 -18.54 12.31
N GLY A 211 -5.44 -19.20 12.01
CA GLY A 211 -4.60 -18.93 10.84
C GLY A 211 -3.95 -17.55 10.88
N ARG A 212 -3.58 -17.02 9.72
CA ARG A 212 -3.00 -15.66 9.56
C ARG A 212 -4.10 -14.62 9.81
N ALA A 213 -4.04 -13.90 10.90
CA ALA A 213 -5.09 -12.95 11.29
C ALA A 213 -4.52 -11.68 11.90
N GLY A 214 -5.34 -10.66 12.04
CA GLY A 214 -4.98 -9.40 12.65
C GLY A 214 -6.17 -8.46 12.88
N VAL A 215 -5.88 -7.31 13.44
CA VAL A 215 -6.86 -6.23 13.64
C VAL A 215 -6.68 -5.13 12.62
N SER A 216 -7.79 -4.50 12.24
CA SER A 216 -7.81 -3.30 11.42
C SER A 216 -8.66 -2.23 12.10
N THR A 217 -8.15 -1.02 12.27
CA THR A 217 -8.91 0.03 12.96
C THR A 217 -8.64 1.44 12.43
N MET A 218 -9.70 2.24 12.39
CA MET A 218 -9.63 3.68 12.16
C MET A 218 -9.43 4.48 13.47
N LYS A 219 -9.43 3.81 14.61
CA LYS A 219 -9.33 4.44 15.95
C LYS A 219 -7.85 4.66 16.30
N ARG A 220 -7.31 5.84 15.99
CA ARG A 220 -5.91 6.20 16.25
C ARG A 220 -5.46 5.98 17.69
N GLY A 221 -6.33 6.32 18.67
CA GLY A 221 -6.04 6.16 20.09
C GLY A 221 -5.92 4.70 20.57
N LEU A 222 -6.33 3.73 19.77
CA LEU A 222 -6.19 2.30 20.08
C LEU A 222 -4.78 1.79 19.75
N LEU A 223 -4.17 2.30 18.66
CA LEU A 223 -2.88 1.84 18.16
C LEU A 223 -1.71 2.43 18.95
N THR A 224 -1.71 2.24 20.26
CA THR A 224 -0.58 2.56 21.15
C THR A 224 0.53 1.52 20.98
N GLN A 225 1.78 1.90 21.33
CA GLN A 225 2.90 0.95 21.23
C GLN A 225 2.66 -0.34 22.04
N PRO A 226 2.19 -0.31 23.31
CA PRO A 226 1.90 -1.55 24.05
C PRO A 226 0.84 -2.42 23.36
N TYR A 227 -0.24 -1.82 22.83
CA TYR A 227 -1.29 -2.56 22.12
C TYR A 227 -0.76 -3.26 20.88
N CYS A 228 -0.03 -2.52 20.03
CA CYS A 228 0.55 -3.07 18.81
C CYS A 228 1.58 -4.16 19.13
N GLN A 229 2.47 -3.91 20.10
CA GLN A 229 3.50 -4.86 20.50
C GLN A 229 2.89 -6.17 21.01
N THR A 230 1.89 -6.10 21.91
CA THR A 230 1.21 -7.29 22.45
C THR A 230 0.61 -8.15 21.34
N LEU A 231 -0.05 -7.55 20.34
CA LEU A 231 -0.61 -8.27 19.21
C LEU A 231 0.48 -8.87 18.31
N ARG A 232 1.54 -8.11 18.01
CA ARG A 232 2.66 -8.57 17.17
C ARG A 232 3.45 -9.72 17.83
N GLU A 233 3.69 -9.66 19.13
CA GLU A 233 4.32 -10.72 19.91
C GLU A 233 3.47 -12.00 19.94
N ALA A 234 2.14 -11.86 19.92
CA ALA A 234 1.21 -12.97 19.77
C ALA A 234 1.10 -13.49 18.32
N GLY A 235 1.84 -12.91 17.36
CA GLY A 235 1.87 -13.35 15.96
C GLY A 235 0.77 -12.79 15.07
N PHE A 236 0.06 -11.75 15.50
CA PHE A 236 -1.04 -11.15 14.74
C PHE A 236 -0.63 -9.88 14.01
N GLU A 237 -1.29 -9.61 12.86
CA GLU A 237 -1.12 -8.37 12.12
C GLU A 237 -1.88 -7.21 12.80
N VAL A 238 -1.33 -6.00 12.66
CA VAL A 238 -1.97 -4.77 13.14
C VAL A 238 -2.03 -3.77 11.99
N GLN A 239 -3.24 -3.41 11.59
CA GLN A 239 -3.47 -2.45 10.51
C GLN A 239 -3.98 -1.12 11.05
N ALA A 240 -3.33 -0.03 10.64
CA ALA A 240 -3.88 1.32 10.72
C ALA A 240 -4.67 1.63 9.45
N SER A 241 -5.95 2.05 9.60
CA SER A 241 -6.84 2.29 8.47
C SER A 241 -7.10 3.76 8.28
N ILE A 242 -6.67 4.29 7.13
CA ILE A 242 -6.97 5.63 6.60
C ILE A 242 -6.54 6.74 7.57
N PHE A 243 -5.31 6.66 8.05
CA PHE A 243 -4.75 7.71 8.88
C PHE A 243 -4.13 8.81 8.02
N PRO A 244 -4.23 10.10 8.42
CA PRO A 244 -3.40 11.16 7.85
C PRO A 244 -1.90 10.88 8.06
N CYS A 245 -1.05 11.30 7.13
CA CYS A 245 0.38 10.97 7.11
C CYS A 245 1.15 11.10 8.44
N PRO A 246 1.01 12.18 9.22
CA PRO A 246 1.70 12.27 10.52
C PRO A 246 1.28 11.17 11.50
N HIS A 247 0.01 10.72 11.41
CA HIS A 247 -0.50 9.63 12.24
C HIS A 247 -0.11 8.24 11.72
N GLU A 248 0.06 8.09 10.39
CA GLU A 248 0.64 6.88 9.81
C GLU A 248 2.08 6.68 10.32
N ALA A 249 2.89 7.74 10.31
CA ALA A 249 4.25 7.71 10.85
C ALA A 249 4.28 7.31 12.33
N GLN A 250 3.37 7.87 13.15
CA GLN A 250 3.25 7.49 14.55
C GLN A 250 2.79 6.04 14.73
N ALA A 251 1.80 5.58 13.96
CA ALA A 251 1.32 4.20 13.99
C ALA A 251 2.45 3.21 13.61
N THR A 252 3.27 3.55 12.62
CA THR A 252 4.45 2.76 12.25
C THR A 252 5.44 2.65 13.41
N ARG A 253 5.77 3.76 14.07
CA ARG A 253 6.63 3.76 15.27
C ARG A 253 6.03 2.95 16.41
N ASN A 254 4.71 2.85 16.50
CA ASN A 254 4.02 2.05 17.50
C ASN A 254 3.97 0.54 17.15
N GLY A 255 4.49 0.12 16.00
CA GLY A 255 4.58 -1.30 15.62
C GLY A 255 3.45 -1.82 14.73
N VAL A 256 2.71 -0.93 14.06
CA VAL A 256 1.76 -1.32 13.01
C VAL A 256 2.48 -2.01 11.87
N SER A 257 1.92 -3.12 11.38
CA SER A 257 2.51 -3.95 10.31
C SER A 257 1.86 -3.73 8.95
N ILE A 258 0.69 -3.11 8.90
CA ILE A 258 -0.02 -2.79 7.67
C ILE A 258 -0.57 -1.36 7.78
N GLN A 259 -0.38 -0.56 6.72
CA GLN A 259 -0.98 0.76 6.57
C GLN A 259 -1.97 0.74 5.42
N LEU A 260 -3.26 0.95 5.70
CA LEU A 260 -4.26 1.24 4.67
C LEU A 260 -4.38 2.77 4.53
N SER A 261 -4.04 3.31 3.37
CA SER A 261 -3.82 4.74 3.19
C SER A 261 -4.53 5.34 1.99
N ASP A 262 -5.16 6.50 2.19
CA ASP A 262 -5.65 7.40 1.13
C ASP A 262 -4.55 8.31 0.59
N PHE A 263 -3.37 8.29 1.19
CA PHE A 263 -2.35 9.25 0.90
C PHE A 263 -1.53 8.85 -0.32
N SER A 264 -1.66 9.61 -1.39
CA SER A 264 -0.73 9.59 -2.52
C SER A 264 0.27 10.73 -2.38
N LEU A 265 1.56 10.42 -2.61
CA LEU A 265 2.63 11.41 -2.70
C LEU A 265 2.53 12.18 -4.02
N MET A 266 1.37 12.82 -4.28
CA MET A 266 1.20 13.62 -5.49
C MET A 266 1.89 14.98 -5.38
N PRO A 267 2.41 15.51 -6.50
CA PRO A 267 3.02 16.83 -6.55
C PRO A 267 2.16 17.96 -5.97
N ASN A 268 0.83 17.81 -6.04
CA ASN A 268 -0.15 18.81 -5.60
C ASN A 268 -0.80 18.49 -4.24
N ASN A 269 -0.20 17.59 -3.43
CA ASN A 269 -0.73 17.34 -2.11
C ASN A 269 -0.57 18.56 -1.18
N LYS A 270 -1.34 18.58 -0.08
CA LYS A 270 -1.32 19.67 0.90
C LYS A 270 -0.06 19.70 1.80
N PHE A 271 0.83 18.73 1.64
CA PHE A 271 2.04 18.64 2.45
C PHE A 271 3.15 19.43 1.78
N GLN A 272 3.85 20.23 2.57
CA GLN A 272 5.05 20.91 2.10
C GLN A 272 6.20 19.88 2.04
N PRO A 273 6.95 19.83 0.94
CA PRO A 273 8.15 19.02 0.90
C PRO A 273 9.17 19.54 1.92
N TRP A 274 9.92 18.64 2.54
CA TRP A 274 11.07 18.99 3.35
C TRP A 274 12.19 19.57 2.49
N GLU A 275 12.40 18.99 1.31
CA GLU A 275 13.37 19.49 0.33
C GLU A 275 12.84 19.26 -1.09
N THR A 276 13.15 20.19 -1.98
CA THR A 276 12.87 20.10 -3.42
C THR A 276 14.18 20.25 -4.18
N TRP A 277 14.38 19.41 -5.19
CA TRP A 277 15.46 19.54 -6.14
C TRP A 277 14.88 19.53 -7.55
N GLU A 278 15.33 20.44 -8.40
CA GLU A 278 14.87 20.60 -9.77
C GLU A 278 16.06 20.72 -10.71
N ALA A 279 15.93 20.13 -11.90
CA ALA A 279 16.82 20.36 -13.02
C ALA A 279 16.00 20.59 -14.28
N GLU A 280 16.15 21.76 -14.85
CA GLU A 280 15.67 22.05 -16.20
C GLU A 280 16.82 21.98 -17.15
N ASN A 281 16.63 21.27 -18.26
CA ASN A 281 17.62 21.25 -19.32
C ASN A 281 16.98 21.73 -20.61
N THR A 282 17.36 22.91 -21.04
CA THR A 282 16.96 23.50 -22.30
C THR A 282 17.71 22.89 -23.48
N ALA A 283 18.76 22.10 -23.25
CA ALA A 283 19.50 21.34 -24.24
C ALA A 283 19.06 19.87 -24.23
N LEU A 284 18.87 19.32 -25.41
CA LEU A 284 18.66 17.89 -25.65
C LEU A 284 19.92 17.13 -25.15
N LEU A 285 19.89 16.58 -23.94
CA LEU A 285 21.00 15.78 -23.46
C LEU A 285 20.78 14.32 -23.81
N PRO A 286 21.75 13.65 -24.44
CA PRO A 286 21.92 12.23 -24.23
C PRO A 286 22.34 12.06 -22.77
N LEU A 287 21.45 11.45 -21.97
CA LEU A 287 21.71 11.23 -20.55
C LEU A 287 22.44 9.91 -20.38
N ASP A 288 23.70 9.97 -19.96
CA ASP A 288 24.35 8.74 -19.51
C ASP A 288 23.77 8.29 -18.17
N LYS A 289 23.65 9.23 -17.22
CA LYS A 289 23.09 8.95 -15.89
C LYS A 289 22.84 10.24 -15.11
N ILE A 290 21.68 10.34 -14.44
CA ILE A 290 21.41 11.37 -13.43
C ILE A 290 21.22 10.68 -12.08
N GLU A 291 21.86 11.22 -11.06
CA GLU A 291 21.81 10.69 -9.69
C GLU A 291 21.71 11.82 -8.69
N LYS A 292 20.82 11.67 -7.71
CA LYS A 292 20.71 12.53 -6.53
C LYS A 292 20.55 11.67 -5.28
N LYS A 293 21.34 12.00 -4.27
CA LYS A 293 21.25 11.41 -2.93
C LYS A 293 21.24 12.53 -1.91
N TRP A 294 20.34 12.47 -0.95
CA TRP A 294 20.28 13.41 0.17
C TRP A 294 21.26 13.01 1.27
N SER A 295 21.50 13.92 2.23
CA SER A 295 22.51 13.70 3.28
C SER A 295 21.94 13.08 4.55
N GLU A 296 20.64 13.24 4.80
CA GLU A 296 20.01 12.78 6.03
C GLU A 296 19.16 11.52 5.82
N SER A 297 19.21 10.62 6.82
CA SER A 297 18.26 9.54 6.93
C SER A 297 16.93 10.07 7.49
N ILE A 298 15.84 9.65 6.93
CA ILE A 298 14.47 10.02 7.32
C ILE A 298 13.76 8.80 7.89
N ASP A 299 13.20 8.91 9.08
CA ASP A 299 12.54 7.79 9.75
C ASP A 299 11.27 7.34 9.02
N TYR A 300 10.45 8.28 8.59
CA TYR A 300 9.27 8.04 7.76
C TYR A 300 9.10 9.18 6.77
N GLY A 301 9.12 8.85 5.51
CA GLY A 301 9.09 9.88 4.47
C GLY A 301 8.59 9.37 3.13
N GLY A 302 8.75 10.21 2.14
CA GLY A 302 8.44 9.91 0.77
C GLY A 302 9.30 10.70 -0.20
N LEU A 303 9.46 10.15 -1.39
CA LEU A 303 10.13 10.77 -2.52
C LEU A 303 9.19 10.73 -3.72
N THR A 304 9.01 11.85 -4.40
CA THR A 304 8.35 11.91 -5.70
C THR A 304 9.31 12.42 -6.77
N LEU A 305 9.14 11.92 -7.98
CA LEU A 305 9.80 12.40 -9.19
C LEU A 305 8.74 12.76 -10.21
N GLU A 306 8.81 13.99 -10.70
CA GLU A 306 8.07 14.51 -11.84
C GLU A 306 9.07 14.61 -13.01
N LEU A 307 8.71 14.09 -14.16
CA LEU A 307 9.60 13.91 -15.32
C LEU A 307 8.88 14.31 -16.60
N ASP A 308 9.49 15.19 -17.40
CA ASP A 308 9.04 15.47 -18.77
C ASP A 308 10.06 14.88 -19.74
N PHE A 309 9.66 13.85 -20.49
CA PHE A 309 10.57 13.12 -21.36
C PHE A 309 9.87 12.52 -22.59
N LYS A 310 10.68 12.07 -23.55
CA LYS A 310 10.32 11.21 -24.67
C LYS A 310 11.34 10.09 -24.77
N GLY A 311 10.93 8.88 -25.05
CA GLY A 311 11.76 7.68 -25.12
C GLY A 311 11.57 6.76 -23.92
N THR A 312 12.58 5.99 -23.57
CA THR A 312 12.53 5.05 -22.44
C THR A 312 13.60 5.40 -21.42
N ILE A 313 13.18 5.50 -20.16
CA ILE A 313 14.06 5.71 -19.01
C ILE A 313 13.88 4.60 -17.99
N GLU A 314 14.96 4.26 -17.31
CA GLU A 314 14.94 3.44 -16.12
C GLU A 314 15.17 4.34 -14.90
N VAL A 315 14.23 4.33 -13.97
CA VAL A 315 14.30 5.12 -12.73
C VAL A 315 14.42 4.19 -11.55
N LYS A 316 15.42 4.41 -10.72
CA LYS A 316 15.66 3.68 -9.50
C LYS A 316 15.46 4.60 -8.29
N LEU A 317 14.54 4.25 -7.40
CA LEU A 317 14.27 4.99 -6.16
C LEU A 317 14.83 4.24 -4.95
N ASN A 318 15.61 4.92 -4.11
CA ASN A 318 16.26 4.40 -2.90
C ASN A 318 17.09 3.11 -3.10
N ASN A 319 17.57 2.87 -4.31
CA ASN A 319 18.26 1.63 -4.70
C ASN A 319 17.45 0.33 -4.53
N GLU A 320 16.16 0.42 -4.29
CA GLU A 320 15.28 -0.73 -4.00
C GLU A 320 14.24 -0.96 -5.11
N ASN A 321 13.64 0.11 -5.60
CA ASN A 321 12.56 0.04 -6.58
C ASN A 321 13.02 0.57 -7.94
N THR A 322 12.93 -0.27 -8.95
CA THR A 322 13.25 0.10 -10.34
C THR A 322 11.98 0.17 -11.16
N TYR A 323 11.83 1.24 -11.92
CA TYR A 323 10.70 1.52 -12.81
C TYR A 323 11.22 1.74 -14.22
N THR A 324 10.61 1.11 -15.21
CA THR A 324 10.82 1.44 -16.62
C THR A 324 9.65 2.29 -17.09
N LEU A 325 9.91 3.50 -17.54
CA LEU A 325 8.93 4.45 -18.04
C LEU A 325 9.17 4.69 -19.53
N THR A 326 8.12 4.65 -20.34
CA THR A 326 8.22 4.86 -21.79
C THR A 326 7.17 5.87 -22.24
N GLN A 327 7.60 6.87 -23.04
CA GLN A 327 6.76 7.88 -23.67
C GLN A 327 7.10 7.94 -25.17
N GLU A 328 6.13 7.62 -26.04
CA GLU A 328 6.33 7.68 -27.49
C GLU A 328 6.47 9.12 -28.00
N GLU A 329 5.72 10.04 -27.38
CA GLU A 329 5.82 11.48 -27.59
C GLU A 329 6.24 12.17 -26.28
N TYR A 330 6.57 13.46 -26.35
CA TYR A 330 6.84 14.23 -25.13
C TYR A 330 5.65 14.22 -24.19
N GLY A 331 5.87 13.70 -22.99
CA GLY A 331 4.84 13.60 -21.97
C GLY A 331 5.38 13.81 -20.57
N HIS A 332 4.49 14.21 -19.69
CA HIS A 332 4.73 14.31 -18.25
C HIS A 332 4.45 12.97 -17.58
N ASP A 333 5.32 12.57 -16.68
CA ASP A 333 5.13 11.39 -15.85
C ASP A 333 5.52 11.65 -14.39
N CYS A 334 4.93 10.91 -13.47
CA CYS A 334 5.23 11.02 -12.06
C CYS A 334 5.26 9.64 -11.42
N ILE A 335 6.28 9.43 -10.59
CA ILE A 335 6.41 8.24 -9.75
C ILE A 335 6.72 8.65 -8.32
N GLY A 336 6.51 7.76 -7.38
CA GLY A 336 6.81 8.04 -5.98
C GLY A 336 7.10 6.78 -5.19
N LEU A 337 7.73 6.96 -4.05
CA LEU A 337 8.05 5.91 -3.10
C LEU A 337 7.86 6.43 -1.68
N ARG A 338 7.24 5.64 -0.82
CA ARG A 338 7.34 5.79 0.63
C ARG A 338 8.49 4.97 1.16
N PHE A 339 9.17 5.48 2.17
CA PHE A 339 10.33 4.82 2.75
C PHE A 339 10.41 5.05 4.25
N HIS A 340 11.18 4.18 4.91
CA HIS A 340 11.43 4.19 6.34
C HIS A 340 12.93 4.09 6.59
N HIS A 341 13.45 4.82 7.61
CA HIS A 341 14.85 4.82 8.03
C HIS A 341 15.84 4.78 6.85
N SER A 342 15.58 5.60 5.85
CA SER A 342 16.32 5.59 4.59
C SER A 342 16.84 6.98 4.25
N VAL A 343 17.98 7.01 3.56
CA VAL A 343 18.49 8.23 2.92
C VAL A 343 17.85 8.31 1.53
N PRO A 344 17.01 9.32 1.27
CA PRO A 344 16.36 9.44 -0.03
C PRO A 344 17.39 9.53 -1.15
N SER A 345 17.13 8.82 -2.25
CA SER A 345 17.94 8.87 -3.45
C SER A 345 17.15 8.48 -4.68
N PHE A 346 17.55 8.99 -5.84
CA PHE A 346 17.10 8.47 -7.11
C PHE A 346 18.24 8.39 -8.12
N GLN A 347 18.05 7.56 -9.11
CA GLN A 347 18.94 7.39 -10.25
C GLN A 347 18.09 7.24 -11.51
N ILE A 348 18.44 7.93 -12.57
CA ILE A 348 17.78 7.86 -13.88
C ILE A 348 18.83 7.48 -14.92
N GLU A 349 18.55 6.44 -15.69
CA GLU A 349 19.34 6.01 -16.82
C GLU A 349 18.45 6.07 -18.07
N ALA A 350 18.91 6.78 -19.09
CA ALA A 350 18.23 6.80 -20.39
C ALA A 350 18.60 5.55 -21.19
N LYS A 351 17.62 5.01 -21.91
CA LYS A 351 17.84 3.94 -22.89
C LYS A 351 17.60 4.53 -24.29
N ASP A 352 18.55 4.30 -25.18
CA ASP A 352 18.53 4.78 -26.57
C ASP A 352 18.30 6.30 -26.71
N SER A 353 17.68 6.75 -27.78
CA SER A 353 17.47 8.16 -28.12
C SER A 353 16.50 8.93 -27.23
N THR A 354 16.55 8.69 -25.93
CA THR A 354 15.69 9.36 -24.93
C THR A 354 16.10 10.81 -24.72
N VAL A 355 15.11 11.67 -24.60
CA VAL A 355 15.30 13.10 -24.28
C VAL A 355 14.52 13.45 -23.04
N LEU A 356 15.22 13.90 -22.00
CA LEU A 356 14.65 14.37 -20.76
C LEU A 356 14.77 15.88 -20.69
N LYS A 357 13.65 16.61 -20.55
CA LYS A 357 13.61 18.07 -20.50
C LYS A 357 13.56 18.63 -19.06
N TYR A 358 12.91 17.90 -18.18
CA TYR A 358 12.63 18.40 -16.84
C TYR A 358 12.61 17.26 -15.82
N ILE A 359 13.20 17.51 -14.68
CA ILE A 359 13.12 16.65 -13.50
C ILE A 359 12.83 17.53 -12.30
N LYS A 360 11.84 17.13 -11.51
CA LYS A 360 11.59 17.69 -10.20
C LYS A 360 11.43 16.57 -9.18
N SER A 361 12.21 16.63 -8.14
CA SER A 361 12.08 15.72 -7.01
C SER A 361 11.64 16.46 -5.76
N LYS A 362 10.73 15.86 -5.01
CA LYS A 362 10.28 16.35 -3.71
C LYS A 362 10.47 15.27 -2.66
N VAL A 363 11.13 15.59 -1.58
CA VAL A 363 11.29 14.73 -0.41
C VAL A 363 10.39 15.23 0.70
N TYR A 364 9.66 14.32 1.30
CA TYR A 364 8.74 14.57 2.41
C TYR A 364 9.27 13.89 3.67
N LYS A 365 9.12 14.58 4.81
CA LYS A 365 9.47 14.09 6.14
C LYS A 365 8.22 14.19 7.02
N PHE A 366 7.77 13.09 7.63
CA PHE A 366 6.52 13.00 8.39
C PHE A 366 6.74 12.66 9.86
#